data_333d6860a03503ba31ad12ebaa8da43d
#
_entry.id   333d6860a03503ba31ad12ebaa8da43d
#
_cell.length_a   1.000
_cell.length_b   1.000
_cell.length_c   1.000
_cell.angle_alpha   90.00
_cell.angle_beta   90.00
_cell.angle_gamma   90.00
#
_symmetry.space_group_name_H-M   'P 1'
#
loop_
_entity.id
_entity.type
_entity.pdbx_description
1 polymer ?
#
loop_
_entity_poly.entity_id
_entity_poly.type
_entity_poly.pdbx_seq_one_letter_code
_entity_poly.pdbx_strand_id
1 'polypeptide(L)'
;MRLVVTGGGTGGHLFPGIAVACGMRDRLPGTTILFIGTSRQVDRIGLEGLGFRQAVIRSSGLKGMGTFARLRALAQLPLAVFQAARILGRFRPDLVLGVGGYVTGPVLLAAKLRGTQVCIHEQNSVPGLANRLAGRIADRIFISLPCGPSFPGARTRLTGNPVRGEILAAADRRRPRPSDRPPTLLVLGGSQGAHMVNSLVVAAVERMVADGGRLRVIHQTGRRDLDMVRRAYAKLELQAETADFFRDMASVYLQADLVVSRAGATTLAELAVMGLPVLLIPYPHAADNHQERNGRWYAEGGGAVLLQESLLNGNILAEEITTLLYNDQNLQVMGSRMRTLARPEATERIIDQCLELVQTRGR
;
A
#
# COMPACT_ATOMS: atom_id res chain seq x y z
N MET A 1 -14.62 0.55 -23.07
CA MET A 1 -14.51 1.55 -22.00
C MET A 1 -13.14 2.22 -22.00
N ARG A 2 -13.04 3.51 -21.66
CA ARG A 2 -11.76 4.23 -21.49
C ARG A 2 -11.64 4.69 -20.04
N LEU A 3 -10.69 4.09 -19.32
CA LEU A 3 -10.43 4.36 -17.90
C LEU A 3 -9.14 5.16 -17.75
N VAL A 4 -9.19 6.23 -16.98
CA VAL A 4 -7.98 6.88 -16.47
C VAL A 4 -7.80 6.53 -15.01
N VAL A 5 -6.61 6.07 -14.65
CA VAL A 5 -6.17 5.93 -13.25
C VAL A 5 -5.16 7.03 -12.97
N THR A 6 -5.36 7.79 -11.90
CA THR A 6 -4.46 8.90 -11.55
C THR A 6 -4.05 8.83 -10.09
N GLY A 7 -2.76 8.98 -9.89
CA GLY A 7 -2.13 8.92 -8.58
C GLY A 7 -0.69 8.45 -8.69
N GLY A 8 -0.13 8.03 -7.57
CA GLY A 8 1.24 7.51 -7.54
C GLY A 8 2.16 8.30 -6.61
N GLY A 9 3.46 8.22 -6.88
CA GLY A 9 4.51 8.78 -6.04
C GLY A 9 4.94 7.88 -4.88
N THR A 10 4.14 6.87 -4.52
CA THR A 10 4.47 5.79 -3.59
C THR A 10 3.76 4.50 -4.02
N GLY A 11 4.34 3.33 -3.67
CA GLY A 11 3.70 2.03 -3.94
C GLY A 11 2.32 1.92 -3.29
N GLY A 12 2.12 2.51 -2.10
CA GLY A 12 0.86 2.48 -1.37
C GLY A 12 -0.33 3.08 -2.13
N HIS A 13 -0.10 4.06 -3.00
CA HIS A 13 -1.14 4.63 -3.87
C HIS A 13 -1.20 3.92 -5.23
N LEU A 14 -0.06 3.54 -5.77
CA LEU A 14 0.03 3.01 -7.12
C LEU A 14 -0.58 1.60 -7.25
N PHE A 15 -0.21 0.67 -6.36
CA PHE A 15 -0.62 -0.73 -6.48
C PHE A 15 -2.13 -0.96 -6.42
N PRO A 16 -2.92 -0.29 -5.56
CA PRO A 16 -4.37 -0.38 -5.62
C PRO A 16 -4.95 0.06 -6.98
N GLY A 17 -4.40 1.11 -7.57
CA GLY A 17 -4.78 1.56 -8.91
C GLY A 17 -4.45 0.54 -10.00
N ILE A 18 -3.29 -0.12 -9.89
CA ILE A 18 -2.88 -1.20 -10.81
C ILE A 18 -3.84 -2.40 -10.67
N ALA A 19 -4.17 -2.81 -9.44
CA ALA A 19 -5.08 -3.92 -9.21
C ALA A 19 -6.46 -3.69 -9.86
N VAL A 20 -7.03 -2.48 -9.68
CA VAL A 20 -8.29 -2.11 -10.33
C VAL A 20 -8.15 -2.05 -11.86
N ALA A 21 -7.03 -1.53 -12.37
CA ALA A 21 -6.80 -1.44 -13.81
C ALA A 21 -6.68 -2.84 -14.47
N CYS A 22 -5.92 -3.75 -13.84
CA CYS A 22 -5.82 -5.14 -14.29
C CYS A 22 -7.18 -5.83 -14.26
N GLY A 23 -7.87 -5.81 -13.12
CA GLY A 23 -9.19 -6.42 -12.99
C GLY A 23 -10.23 -5.84 -13.98
N MET A 24 -10.19 -4.52 -14.24
CA MET A 24 -11.06 -3.90 -15.24
C MET A 24 -10.76 -4.40 -16.66
N ARG A 25 -9.48 -4.56 -17.02
CA ARG A 25 -9.05 -5.09 -18.32
C ARG A 25 -9.48 -6.55 -18.49
N ASP A 26 -9.34 -7.34 -17.44
CA ASP A 26 -9.68 -8.77 -17.45
C ASP A 26 -11.21 -8.98 -17.56
N ARG A 27 -11.99 -8.15 -16.85
CA ARG A 27 -13.45 -8.22 -16.85
C ARG A 27 -14.10 -7.64 -18.11
N LEU A 28 -13.49 -6.62 -18.74
CA LEU A 28 -13.95 -5.98 -19.97
C LEU A 28 -12.83 -5.93 -21.00
N PRO A 29 -12.63 -7.01 -21.77
CA PRO A 29 -11.66 -7.04 -22.87
C PRO A 29 -11.92 -5.87 -23.84
N GLY A 30 -10.84 -5.17 -24.25
CA GLY A 30 -10.95 -3.96 -25.08
C GLY A 30 -11.04 -2.65 -24.27
N THR A 31 -11.03 -2.70 -22.95
CA THR A 31 -10.86 -1.48 -22.14
C THR A 31 -9.50 -0.85 -22.38
N THR A 32 -9.49 0.42 -22.74
CA THR A 32 -8.26 1.20 -22.89
C THR A 32 -7.97 1.93 -21.59
N ILE A 33 -6.75 1.72 -21.03
CA ILE A 33 -6.36 2.28 -19.74
C ILE A 33 -5.20 3.25 -19.92
N LEU A 34 -5.31 4.42 -19.28
CA LEU A 34 -4.27 5.44 -19.22
C LEU A 34 -3.95 5.76 -17.75
N PHE A 35 -2.69 5.60 -17.37
CA PHE A 35 -2.19 6.10 -16.09
C PHE A 35 -1.67 7.54 -16.23
N ILE A 36 -2.17 8.44 -15.38
CA ILE A 36 -1.65 9.79 -15.24
C ILE A 36 -0.97 9.89 -13.88
N GLY A 37 0.35 9.96 -13.87
CA GLY A 37 1.17 9.92 -12.68
C GLY A 37 2.27 10.97 -12.64
N THR A 38 3.31 10.67 -11.86
CA THR A 38 4.52 11.48 -11.72
C THR A 38 5.68 10.85 -12.49
N SER A 39 6.79 11.60 -12.63
CA SER A 39 8.05 11.09 -13.21
C SER A 39 8.86 10.23 -12.22
N ARG A 40 8.31 9.84 -11.06
CA ARG A 40 9.05 9.08 -10.05
C ARG A 40 9.33 7.66 -10.49
N GLN A 41 10.49 7.14 -10.06
CA GLN A 41 10.95 5.79 -10.40
C GLN A 41 9.97 4.70 -9.96
N VAL A 42 9.30 4.85 -8.80
CA VAL A 42 8.33 3.88 -8.29
C VAL A 42 7.12 3.73 -9.22
N ASP A 43 6.67 4.82 -9.85
CA ASP A 43 5.55 4.78 -10.79
C ASP A 43 5.96 4.03 -12.08
N ARG A 44 7.20 4.24 -12.54
CA ARG A 44 7.74 3.55 -13.73
C ARG A 44 7.91 2.05 -13.49
N ILE A 45 8.54 1.66 -12.38
CA ILE A 45 8.78 0.25 -12.03
C ILE A 45 7.46 -0.50 -11.85
N GLY A 46 6.49 0.09 -11.13
CA GLY A 46 5.21 -0.57 -10.86
C GLY A 46 4.34 -0.79 -12.11
N LEU A 47 4.53 0.03 -13.17
CA LEU A 47 3.77 -0.09 -14.42
C LEU A 47 4.54 -0.84 -15.53
N GLU A 48 5.81 -1.20 -15.27
CA GLU A 48 6.65 -1.91 -16.22
C GLU A 48 6.05 -3.29 -16.57
N GLY A 49 6.01 -3.63 -17.84
CA GLY A 49 5.48 -4.91 -18.34
C GLY A 49 3.96 -5.04 -18.38
N LEU A 50 3.18 -4.09 -17.80
CA LEU A 50 1.72 -4.18 -17.79
C LEU A 50 1.05 -3.69 -19.08
N GLY A 51 1.78 -3.04 -19.98
CA GLY A 51 1.27 -2.57 -21.27
C GLY A 51 0.31 -1.37 -21.20
N PHE A 52 0.17 -0.72 -20.03
CA PHE A 52 -0.68 0.45 -19.88
C PHE A 52 -0.05 1.71 -20.48
N ARG A 53 -0.89 2.53 -21.11
CA ARG A 53 -0.46 3.87 -21.55
C ARG A 53 -0.16 4.73 -20.34
N GLN A 54 0.87 5.58 -20.45
CA GLN A 54 1.29 6.47 -19.36
C GLN A 54 1.38 7.92 -19.84
N ALA A 55 0.97 8.83 -18.98
CA ALA A 55 1.18 10.26 -19.15
C ALA A 55 1.66 10.86 -17.82
N VAL A 56 2.44 11.92 -17.91
CA VAL A 56 3.00 12.62 -16.75
C VAL A 56 2.53 14.07 -16.78
N ILE A 57 2.10 14.57 -15.63
CA ILE A 57 1.85 16.00 -15.41
C ILE A 57 2.81 16.56 -14.37
N ARG A 58 3.15 17.84 -14.51
CA ARG A 58 3.98 18.54 -13.53
C ARG A 58 3.11 18.96 -12.35
N SER A 59 3.26 18.25 -11.23
CA SER A 59 2.60 18.59 -9.97
C SER A 59 3.56 18.35 -8.82
N SER A 60 3.56 19.24 -7.83
CA SER A 60 4.36 19.13 -6.60
C SER A 60 3.46 19.08 -5.36
N GLY A 61 3.93 18.38 -4.31
CA GLY A 61 3.19 18.27 -3.04
C GLY A 61 3.19 19.58 -2.28
N LEU A 62 2.10 19.83 -1.56
CA LEU A 62 1.97 21.00 -0.67
C LEU A 62 2.43 20.73 0.77
N LYS A 63 2.52 19.48 1.19
CA LYS A 63 2.79 19.09 2.58
C LYS A 63 4.30 19.07 2.86
N GLY A 64 4.70 19.63 4.02
CA GLY A 64 6.10 19.69 4.42
C GLY A 64 6.94 20.80 3.77
N MET A 65 6.32 21.67 2.96
CA MET A 65 7.00 22.79 2.29
C MET A 65 6.82 24.09 3.09
N GLY A 66 7.85 24.93 3.07
CA GLY A 66 7.77 26.31 3.58
C GLY A 66 6.75 27.13 2.78
N THR A 67 6.37 28.28 3.31
CA THR A 67 5.33 29.18 2.73
C THR A 67 5.58 29.55 1.26
N PHE A 68 6.82 29.88 0.89
CA PHE A 68 7.19 30.21 -0.48
C PHE A 68 7.02 29.04 -1.47
N ALA A 69 7.42 27.84 -1.05
CA ALA A 69 7.25 26.63 -1.87
C ALA A 69 5.77 26.23 -2.02
N ARG A 70 4.93 26.48 -1.01
CA ARG A 70 3.47 26.31 -1.09
C ARG A 70 2.84 27.28 -2.09
N LEU A 71 3.22 28.56 -2.07
CA LEU A 71 2.75 29.55 -3.04
C LEU A 71 3.13 29.17 -4.47
N ARG A 72 4.37 28.73 -4.68
CA ARG A 72 4.83 28.24 -5.98
C ARG A 72 4.05 27.02 -6.45
N ALA A 73 3.77 26.06 -5.56
CA ALA A 73 2.98 24.87 -5.90
C ALA A 73 1.53 25.23 -6.22
N LEU A 74 0.93 26.19 -5.51
CA LEU A 74 -0.40 26.71 -5.81
C LEU A 74 -0.42 27.45 -7.17
N ALA A 75 0.60 28.24 -7.49
CA ALA A 75 0.73 28.91 -8.78
C ALA A 75 0.90 27.91 -9.95
N GLN A 76 1.42 26.71 -9.71
CA GLN A 76 1.54 25.65 -10.72
C GLN A 76 0.23 24.86 -10.93
N LEU A 77 -0.74 24.98 -10.03
CA LEU A 77 -2.00 24.23 -10.11
C LEU A 77 -2.79 24.48 -11.40
N PRO A 78 -2.99 25.72 -11.87
CA PRO A 78 -3.69 25.98 -13.13
C PRO A 78 -3.01 25.31 -14.33
N LEU A 79 -1.68 25.34 -14.38
CA LEU A 79 -0.91 24.67 -15.43
C LEU A 79 -1.08 23.15 -15.39
N ALA A 80 -1.06 22.55 -14.19
CA ALA A 80 -1.29 21.12 -14.03
C ALA A 80 -2.72 20.71 -14.45
N VAL A 81 -3.73 21.52 -14.11
CA VAL A 81 -5.12 21.32 -14.56
C VAL A 81 -5.23 21.44 -16.07
N PHE A 82 -4.59 22.44 -16.69
CA PHE A 82 -4.56 22.61 -18.15
C PHE A 82 -3.89 21.43 -18.86
N GLN A 83 -2.74 20.95 -18.36
CA GLN A 83 -2.07 19.76 -18.88
C GLN A 83 -2.97 18.53 -18.78
N ALA A 84 -3.61 18.33 -17.63
CA ALA A 84 -4.55 17.25 -17.42
C ALA A 84 -5.74 17.34 -18.39
N ALA A 85 -6.34 18.53 -18.52
CA ALA A 85 -7.47 18.77 -19.44
C ALA A 85 -7.12 18.45 -20.89
N ARG A 86 -5.89 18.78 -21.34
CA ARG A 86 -5.40 18.45 -22.69
C ARG A 86 -5.23 16.95 -22.90
N ILE A 87 -4.67 16.23 -21.90
CA ILE A 87 -4.52 14.78 -21.93
C ILE A 87 -5.91 14.10 -21.96
N LEU A 88 -6.80 14.48 -21.04
CA LEU A 88 -8.16 13.97 -20.96
C LEU A 88 -8.98 14.27 -22.22
N GLY A 89 -8.78 15.45 -22.83
CA GLY A 89 -9.43 15.84 -24.09
C GLY A 89 -9.07 14.94 -25.27
N ARG A 90 -7.83 14.48 -25.34
CA ARG A 90 -7.36 13.54 -26.37
C ARG A 90 -7.79 12.12 -26.09
N PHE A 91 -7.71 11.70 -24.82
CA PHE A 91 -8.04 10.34 -24.40
C PHE A 91 -9.55 10.11 -24.30
N ARG A 92 -10.35 11.12 -23.94
CA ARG A 92 -11.82 11.09 -23.74
C ARG A 92 -12.24 9.94 -22.83
N PRO A 93 -11.84 9.94 -21.55
CA PRO A 93 -12.20 8.85 -20.63
C PRO A 93 -13.69 8.85 -20.31
N ASP A 94 -14.23 7.65 -20.11
CA ASP A 94 -15.59 7.43 -19.57
C ASP A 94 -15.59 7.63 -18.04
N LEU A 95 -14.47 7.27 -17.38
CA LEU A 95 -14.29 7.34 -15.95
C LEU A 95 -12.83 7.72 -15.59
N VAL A 96 -12.68 8.48 -14.51
CA VAL A 96 -11.37 8.75 -13.88
C VAL A 96 -11.37 8.26 -12.44
N LEU A 97 -10.45 7.36 -12.10
CA LEU A 97 -10.22 6.86 -10.75
C LEU A 97 -8.96 7.52 -10.16
N GLY A 98 -9.13 8.31 -9.11
CA GLY A 98 -8.04 8.87 -8.31
C GLY A 98 -7.66 7.95 -7.15
N VAL A 99 -6.38 7.59 -7.03
CA VAL A 99 -5.89 6.71 -5.97
C VAL A 99 -5.00 7.43 -4.96
N GLY A 100 -4.96 8.76 -5.02
CA GLY A 100 -4.16 9.60 -4.11
C GLY A 100 -2.84 10.07 -4.71
N GLY A 101 -2.14 10.90 -3.96
CA GLY A 101 -0.94 11.60 -4.44
C GLY A 101 -1.25 12.96 -5.07
N TYR A 102 -0.20 13.72 -5.37
CA TYR A 102 -0.32 15.15 -5.73
C TYR A 102 -0.92 15.40 -7.10
N VAL A 103 -0.83 14.43 -8.00
CA VAL A 103 -1.39 14.54 -9.36
C VAL A 103 -2.89 14.31 -9.39
N THR A 104 -3.44 13.65 -8.39
CA THR A 104 -4.87 13.30 -8.33
C THR A 104 -5.76 14.54 -8.37
N GLY A 105 -5.50 15.56 -7.55
CA GLY A 105 -6.31 16.76 -7.50
C GLY A 105 -6.50 17.47 -8.85
N PRO A 106 -5.42 17.89 -9.53
CA PRO A 106 -5.51 18.53 -10.86
C PRO A 106 -6.23 17.68 -11.90
N VAL A 107 -5.97 16.35 -11.93
CA VAL A 107 -6.59 15.46 -12.93
C VAL A 107 -8.09 15.31 -12.67
N LEU A 108 -8.51 15.13 -11.42
CA LEU A 108 -9.92 15.00 -11.07
C LEU A 108 -10.69 16.30 -11.32
N LEU A 109 -10.08 17.44 -10.99
CA LEU A 109 -10.69 18.74 -11.30
C LEU A 109 -10.88 18.93 -12.82
N ALA A 110 -9.86 18.64 -13.62
CA ALA A 110 -9.94 18.69 -15.08
C ALA A 110 -10.99 17.74 -15.65
N ALA A 111 -11.11 16.53 -15.08
CA ALA A 111 -12.12 15.54 -15.47
C ALA A 111 -13.54 16.05 -15.16
N LYS A 112 -13.74 16.62 -13.97
CA LYS A 112 -15.04 17.15 -13.56
C LYS A 112 -15.48 18.35 -14.40
N LEU A 113 -14.57 19.27 -14.72
CA LEU A 113 -14.83 20.40 -15.62
C LEU A 113 -15.23 19.94 -17.06
N ARG A 114 -14.84 18.73 -17.45
CA ARG A 114 -15.22 18.11 -18.72
C ARG A 114 -16.48 17.23 -18.59
N GLY A 115 -17.09 17.21 -17.44
CA GLY A 115 -18.26 16.38 -17.16
C GLY A 115 -17.96 14.87 -17.09
N THR A 116 -16.70 14.42 -16.98
CA THR A 116 -16.34 13.00 -16.83
C THR A 116 -16.68 12.51 -15.42
N GLN A 117 -17.14 11.28 -15.27
CA GLN A 117 -17.36 10.63 -13.98
C GLN A 117 -16.02 10.47 -13.22
N VAL A 118 -16.06 10.76 -11.92
CA VAL A 118 -14.87 10.79 -11.07
C VAL A 118 -15.08 9.94 -9.83
N CYS A 119 -14.21 8.96 -9.65
CA CYS A 119 -14.12 8.18 -8.41
C CYS A 119 -12.81 8.45 -7.69
N ILE A 120 -12.79 8.25 -6.38
CA ILE A 120 -11.54 8.21 -5.60
C ILE A 120 -11.49 6.94 -4.76
N HIS A 121 -10.26 6.48 -4.50
CA HIS A 121 -9.99 5.44 -3.53
C HIS A 121 -9.03 5.96 -2.45
N GLU A 122 -9.42 5.80 -1.18
CA GLU A 122 -8.60 6.14 -0.02
C GLU A 122 -8.17 4.87 0.70
N GLN A 123 -6.86 4.69 0.83
CA GLN A 123 -6.27 3.51 1.41
C GLN A 123 -6.20 3.56 2.95
N ASN A 124 -6.00 4.73 3.51
CA ASN A 124 -5.73 4.92 4.93
C ASN A 124 -7.02 5.20 5.73
N SER A 125 -6.99 4.87 7.01
CA SER A 125 -8.05 5.25 7.96
C SER A 125 -8.17 6.76 8.18
N VAL A 126 -7.09 7.52 7.87
CA VAL A 126 -7.09 8.99 7.84
C VAL A 126 -6.88 9.46 6.41
N PRO A 127 -7.90 10.05 5.78
CA PRO A 127 -7.78 10.49 4.40
C PRO A 127 -6.73 11.57 4.21
N GLY A 128 -5.91 11.40 3.17
CA GLY A 128 -4.96 12.42 2.76
C GLY A 128 -5.65 13.70 2.27
N LEU A 129 -4.97 14.86 2.39
CA LEU A 129 -5.52 16.16 2.00
C LEU A 129 -6.05 16.16 0.54
N ALA A 130 -5.32 15.55 -0.38
CA ALA A 130 -5.72 15.46 -1.79
C ALA A 130 -7.06 14.72 -1.93
N ASN A 131 -7.24 13.57 -1.25
CA ASN A 131 -8.46 12.80 -1.29
C ASN A 131 -9.61 13.48 -0.52
N ARG A 132 -9.33 14.19 0.59
CA ARG A 132 -10.36 15.00 1.28
C ARG A 132 -10.94 16.09 0.38
N LEU A 133 -10.10 16.78 -0.37
CA LEU A 133 -10.55 17.80 -1.32
C LEU A 133 -11.26 17.18 -2.53
N ALA A 134 -10.70 16.12 -3.09
CA ALA A 134 -11.29 15.38 -4.21
C ALA A 134 -12.64 14.75 -3.85
N GLY A 135 -12.84 14.31 -2.62
CA GLY A 135 -14.09 13.76 -2.14
C GLY A 135 -15.29 14.72 -2.21
N ARG A 136 -15.03 16.04 -2.27
CA ARG A 136 -16.12 17.04 -2.45
C ARG A 136 -16.73 16.99 -3.84
N ILE A 137 -15.94 16.61 -4.85
CA ILE A 137 -16.34 16.60 -6.27
C ILE A 137 -16.50 15.19 -6.84
N ALA A 138 -16.05 14.15 -6.14
CA ALA A 138 -16.14 12.77 -6.59
C ALA A 138 -17.60 12.27 -6.62
N ASP A 139 -17.95 11.49 -7.64
CA ASP A 139 -19.25 10.87 -7.78
C ASP A 139 -19.37 9.62 -6.90
N ARG A 140 -18.24 8.91 -6.67
CA ARG A 140 -18.15 7.78 -5.75
C ARG A 140 -16.81 7.81 -5.01
N ILE A 141 -16.82 7.38 -3.76
CA ILE A 141 -15.66 7.36 -2.87
C ILE A 141 -15.53 5.95 -2.31
N PHE A 142 -14.42 5.32 -2.59
CA PHE A 142 -14.07 4.00 -2.07
C PHE A 142 -13.10 4.17 -0.91
N ILE A 143 -13.35 3.49 0.19
CA ILE A 143 -12.48 3.52 1.37
C ILE A 143 -12.04 2.11 1.74
N SER A 144 -10.77 1.96 2.12
CA SER A 144 -10.22 0.69 2.54
C SER A 144 -10.53 0.35 3.99
N LEU A 145 -10.49 1.35 4.85
CA LEU A 145 -10.72 1.27 6.29
C LEU A 145 -11.78 2.31 6.69
N PRO A 146 -12.51 2.09 7.77
CA PRO A 146 -13.39 3.12 8.32
C PRO A 146 -12.60 4.40 8.61
N CYS A 147 -13.06 5.54 8.06
CA CYS A 147 -12.38 6.83 8.18
C CYS A 147 -13.27 7.91 8.82
N GLY A 148 -14.29 7.50 9.59
CA GLY A 148 -15.22 8.40 10.24
C GLY A 148 -15.98 9.33 9.26
N PRO A 149 -16.42 10.52 9.69
CA PRO A 149 -17.23 11.44 8.88
C PRO A 149 -16.42 12.24 7.85
N SER A 150 -15.24 11.75 7.45
CA SER A 150 -14.32 12.47 6.54
C SER A 150 -14.86 12.66 5.13
N PHE A 151 -15.86 11.87 4.73
CA PHE A 151 -16.49 11.89 3.40
C PHE A 151 -18.01 11.86 3.47
N PRO A 152 -18.73 12.37 2.44
CA PRO A 152 -20.19 12.29 2.36
C PRO A 152 -20.67 10.82 2.31
N GLY A 153 -21.46 10.39 3.29
CA GLY A 153 -21.87 8.99 3.46
C GLY A 153 -22.60 8.39 2.24
N ALA A 154 -23.50 9.17 1.62
CA ALA A 154 -24.28 8.71 0.44
C ALA A 154 -23.39 8.26 -0.75
N ARG A 155 -22.19 8.86 -0.90
CA ARG A 155 -21.24 8.54 -1.99
C ARG A 155 -20.10 7.63 -1.56
N THR A 156 -19.99 7.30 -0.27
CA THR A 156 -18.89 6.52 0.29
C THR A 156 -19.25 5.04 0.38
N ARG A 157 -18.31 4.18 -0.02
CA ARG A 157 -18.44 2.71 0.03
C ARG A 157 -17.18 2.12 0.68
N LEU A 158 -17.37 1.30 1.71
CA LEU A 158 -16.30 0.52 2.33
C LEU A 158 -16.05 -0.72 1.46
N THR A 159 -15.07 -0.62 0.56
CA THR A 159 -14.73 -1.69 -0.38
C THR A 159 -13.59 -2.56 0.10
N GLY A 160 -12.70 -2.02 0.91
CA GLY A 160 -11.39 -2.57 1.17
C GLY A 160 -10.32 -1.98 0.24
N ASN A 161 -9.08 -2.40 0.44
CA ASN A 161 -7.96 -2.00 -0.40
C ASN A 161 -7.73 -3.03 -1.50
N PRO A 162 -7.74 -2.65 -2.78
CA PRO A 162 -7.43 -3.56 -3.87
C PRO A 162 -6.06 -4.21 -3.71
N VAL A 163 -6.03 -5.53 -3.73
CA VAL A 163 -4.83 -6.35 -3.65
C VAL A 163 -4.52 -6.92 -5.03
N ARG A 164 -3.25 -7.04 -5.35
CA ARG A 164 -2.76 -7.57 -6.64
C ARG A 164 -3.19 -9.03 -6.83
N GLY A 165 -3.56 -9.41 -8.04
CA GLY A 165 -4.09 -10.74 -8.36
C GLY A 165 -3.13 -11.89 -8.02
N GLU A 166 -1.81 -11.70 -8.20
CA GLU A 166 -0.80 -12.68 -7.82
C GLU A 166 -0.76 -12.97 -6.32
N ILE A 167 -1.06 -11.97 -5.47
CA ILE A 167 -1.12 -12.14 -4.01
C ILE A 167 -2.42 -12.86 -3.62
N LEU A 168 -3.55 -12.50 -4.24
CA LEU A 168 -4.82 -13.21 -4.05
C LEU A 168 -4.67 -14.69 -4.40
N ALA A 169 -4.10 -15.02 -5.56
CA ALA A 169 -3.84 -16.39 -5.98
C ALA A 169 -2.82 -17.13 -5.07
N ALA A 170 -1.87 -16.42 -4.46
CA ALA A 170 -0.94 -16.99 -3.51
C ALA A 170 -1.61 -17.33 -2.17
N ALA A 171 -2.58 -16.54 -1.73
CA ALA A 171 -3.28 -16.75 -0.47
C ALA A 171 -3.97 -18.13 -0.41
N ASP A 172 -4.55 -18.60 -1.51
CA ASP A 172 -5.19 -19.91 -1.61
C ASP A 172 -4.17 -21.07 -1.51
N ARG A 173 -2.92 -20.81 -1.88
CA ARG A 173 -1.82 -21.80 -1.83
C ARG A 173 -1.06 -21.81 -0.52
N ARG A 174 -1.29 -20.82 0.36
CA ARG A 174 -0.56 -20.73 1.63
C ARG A 174 -0.91 -21.90 2.54
N ARG A 175 0.11 -22.58 3.06
CA ARG A 175 -0.01 -23.72 3.96
C ARG A 175 0.73 -23.42 5.27
N PRO A 176 0.35 -24.06 6.37
CA PRO A 176 1.12 -24.00 7.60
C PRO A 176 2.58 -24.41 7.39
N ARG A 177 3.46 -23.85 8.18
CA ARG A 177 4.89 -24.18 8.14
C ARG A 177 5.09 -25.66 8.52
N PRO A 178 5.88 -26.45 7.75
CA PRO A 178 6.34 -27.76 8.18
C PRO A 178 7.16 -27.65 9.47
N SER A 179 7.01 -28.62 10.38
CA SER A 179 7.64 -28.59 11.72
C SER A 179 9.18 -28.69 11.70
N ASP A 180 9.75 -29.26 10.63
CA ASP A 180 11.19 -29.41 10.40
C ASP A 180 11.85 -28.16 9.81
N ARG A 181 11.07 -27.21 9.32
CA ARG A 181 11.58 -25.94 8.78
C ARG A 181 11.73 -24.87 9.89
N PRO A 182 12.92 -24.23 10.01
CA PRO A 182 13.04 -23.07 10.91
C PRO A 182 12.01 -21.98 10.55
N PRO A 183 11.47 -21.27 11.55
CA PRO A 183 10.52 -20.20 11.29
C PRO A 183 11.16 -19.05 10.49
N THR A 184 10.38 -18.44 9.62
CA THR A 184 10.83 -17.37 8.75
C THR A 184 10.26 -16.02 9.19
N LEU A 185 11.13 -15.11 9.58
CA LEU A 185 10.82 -13.73 9.86
C LEU A 185 10.93 -12.91 8.56
N LEU A 186 9.84 -12.29 8.14
CA LEU A 186 9.83 -11.34 7.04
C LEU A 186 9.88 -9.91 7.58
N VAL A 187 10.80 -9.10 7.05
CA VAL A 187 10.95 -7.69 7.43
C VAL A 187 10.67 -6.77 6.24
N LEU A 188 9.74 -5.84 6.40
CA LEU A 188 9.33 -4.93 5.34
C LEU A 188 9.51 -3.46 5.78
N GLY A 189 10.61 -2.84 5.37
CA GLY A 189 10.88 -1.41 5.58
C GLY A 189 10.09 -0.48 4.63
N GLY A 190 9.29 -1.05 3.70
CA GLY A 190 8.62 -0.31 2.63
C GLY A 190 9.56 0.02 1.45
N SER A 191 9.01 0.60 0.38
CA SER A 191 9.73 0.86 -0.88
C SER A 191 10.87 1.89 -0.77
N GLN A 192 10.88 2.70 0.28
CA GLN A 192 11.94 3.69 0.53
C GLN A 192 12.93 3.27 1.62
N GLY A 193 12.67 2.11 2.25
CA GLY A 193 13.39 1.64 3.42
C GLY A 193 12.92 2.33 4.71
N ALA A 194 13.23 1.72 5.85
CA ALA A 194 12.95 2.25 7.17
C ALA A 194 14.17 2.02 8.06
N HIS A 195 15.15 2.91 8.01
CA HIS A 195 16.43 2.77 8.67
C HIS A 195 16.30 2.33 10.15
N MET A 196 15.40 2.97 10.91
CA MET A 196 15.17 2.61 12.31
C MET A 196 14.65 1.17 12.46
N VAL A 197 13.69 0.75 11.64
CA VAL A 197 13.17 -0.64 11.66
C VAL A 197 14.28 -1.62 11.27
N ASN A 198 15.05 -1.32 10.23
CA ASN A 198 16.17 -2.16 9.80
C ASN A 198 17.20 -2.34 10.93
N SER A 199 17.59 -1.26 11.59
CA SER A 199 18.55 -1.27 12.70
C SER A 199 18.01 -2.02 13.93
N LEU A 200 16.75 -1.78 14.30
CA LEU A 200 16.10 -2.48 15.41
C LEU A 200 16.00 -3.98 15.17
N VAL A 201 15.61 -4.38 13.96
CA VAL A 201 15.48 -5.81 13.61
C VAL A 201 16.84 -6.49 13.54
N VAL A 202 17.87 -5.84 12.99
CA VAL A 202 19.23 -6.40 13.01
C VAL A 202 19.67 -6.67 14.44
N ALA A 203 19.54 -5.69 15.35
CA ALA A 203 19.90 -5.86 16.76
C ALA A 203 19.06 -6.93 17.47
N ALA A 204 17.76 -7.04 17.13
CA ALA A 204 16.89 -8.08 17.68
C ALA A 204 17.31 -9.48 17.20
N VAL A 205 17.61 -9.64 15.92
CA VAL A 205 18.08 -10.92 15.36
C VAL A 205 19.44 -11.32 15.92
N GLU A 206 20.37 -10.37 16.08
CA GLU A 206 21.65 -10.61 16.74
C GLU A 206 21.44 -11.19 18.16
N ARG A 207 20.54 -10.60 18.92
CA ARG A 207 20.19 -11.09 20.26
C ARG A 207 19.56 -12.48 20.23
N MET A 208 18.57 -12.72 19.34
CA MET A 208 17.92 -14.02 19.20
C MET A 208 18.89 -15.14 18.85
N VAL A 209 19.86 -14.88 17.95
CA VAL A 209 20.90 -15.86 17.57
C VAL A 209 21.86 -16.11 18.74
N ALA A 210 22.25 -15.08 19.47
CA ALA A 210 23.10 -15.22 20.66
C ALA A 210 22.44 -16.07 21.76
N ASP A 211 21.11 -16.01 21.86
CA ASP A 211 20.31 -16.84 22.79
C ASP A 211 20.02 -18.26 22.23
N GLY A 212 20.63 -18.64 21.09
CA GLY A 212 20.49 -19.97 20.47
C GLY A 212 19.24 -20.16 19.59
N GLY A 213 18.53 -19.09 19.29
CA GLY A 213 17.35 -19.12 18.41
C GLY A 213 17.73 -19.50 16.95
N ARG A 214 16.92 -20.38 16.34
CA ARG A 214 17.08 -20.77 14.93
C ARG A 214 15.95 -20.17 14.10
N LEU A 215 16.28 -19.31 13.16
CA LEU A 215 15.31 -18.69 12.24
C LEU A 215 15.92 -18.44 10.88
N ARG A 216 15.06 -18.28 9.89
CA ARG A 216 15.41 -17.70 8.57
C ARG A 216 14.89 -16.26 8.51
N VAL A 217 15.61 -15.38 7.86
CA VAL A 217 15.19 -13.98 7.67
C VAL A 217 15.05 -13.65 6.18
N ILE A 218 13.94 -13.02 5.81
CA ILE A 218 13.76 -12.36 4.51
C ILE A 218 13.59 -10.87 4.79
N HIS A 219 14.47 -10.02 4.26
CA HIS A 219 14.49 -8.61 4.65
C HIS A 219 14.52 -7.66 3.43
N GLN A 220 13.43 -6.93 3.22
CA GLN A 220 13.39 -5.81 2.29
C GLN A 220 13.87 -4.54 2.98
N THR A 221 15.10 -4.15 2.72
CA THR A 221 15.82 -3.10 3.44
C THR A 221 15.63 -1.70 2.87
N GLY A 222 15.24 -1.59 1.59
CA GLY A 222 15.46 -0.38 0.80
C GLY A 222 16.94 -0.23 0.40
N ARG A 223 17.19 0.54 -0.65
CA ARG A 223 18.52 0.68 -1.27
C ARG A 223 19.59 1.18 -0.28
N ARG A 224 19.22 2.09 0.63
CA ARG A 224 20.17 2.75 1.53
C ARG A 224 20.84 1.80 2.52
N ASP A 225 20.08 0.85 3.05
CA ASP A 225 20.52 0.02 4.18
C ASP A 225 20.91 -1.41 3.77
N LEU A 226 20.79 -1.75 2.48
CA LEU A 226 21.02 -3.11 1.98
C LEU A 226 22.37 -3.67 2.40
N ASP A 227 23.44 -2.92 2.19
CA ASP A 227 24.81 -3.40 2.49
C ASP A 227 25.06 -3.50 4.01
N MET A 228 24.47 -2.62 4.80
CA MET A 228 24.57 -2.68 6.26
C MET A 228 23.90 -3.95 6.78
N VAL A 229 22.65 -4.21 6.38
CA VAL A 229 21.87 -5.38 6.82
C VAL A 229 22.51 -6.67 6.35
N ARG A 230 22.95 -6.72 5.07
CA ARG A 230 23.60 -7.91 4.51
C ARG A 230 24.87 -8.27 5.29
N ARG A 231 25.73 -7.29 5.61
CA ARG A 231 26.94 -7.51 6.41
C ARG A 231 26.61 -7.97 7.83
N ALA A 232 25.58 -7.44 8.46
CA ALA A 232 25.18 -7.86 9.79
C ALA A 232 24.75 -9.34 9.81
N TYR A 233 23.89 -9.76 8.91
CA TYR A 233 23.43 -11.16 8.85
C TYR A 233 24.53 -12.14 8.43
N ALA A 234 25.47 -11.71 7.55
CA ALA A 234 26.61 -12.54 7.18
C ALA A 234 27.54 -12.84 8.38
N LYS A 235 27.73 -11.89 9.30
CA LYS A 235 28.52 -12.11 10.54
C LYS A 235 27.89 -13.13 11.49
N LEU A 236 26.57 -13.30 11.42
CA LEU A 236 25.80 -14.23 12.26
C LEU A 236 25.70 -15.63 11.61
N GLU A 237 26.29 -15.84 10.45
CA GLU A 237 26.13 -17.08 9.64
C GLU A 237 24.65 -17.46 9.45
N LEU A 238 23.77 -16.44 9.44
CA LEU A 238 22.33 -16.62 9.38
C LEU A 238 21.85 -16.90 7.95
N GLN A 239 20.93 -17.84 7.79
CA GLN A 239 20.20 -18.02 6.53
C GLN A 239 19.29 -16.80 6.29
N ALA A 240 19.81 -15.81 5.54
CA ALA A 240 19.11 -14.57 5.25
C ALA A 240 19.05 -14.25 3.76
N GLU A 241 17.87 -13.85 3.30
CA GLU A 241 17.65 -13.28 1.97
C GLU A 241 17.41 -11.78 2.10
N THR A 242 18.28 -10.95 1.52
CA THR A 242 18.19 -9.49 1.63
C THR A 242 18.09 -8.84 0.26
N ALA A 243 17.13 -7.94 0.10
CA ALA A 243 16.96 -7.17 -1.13
C ALA A 243 16.61 -5.71 -0.82
N ASP A 244 16.95 -4.81 -1.74
CA ASP A 244 16.47 -3.43 -1.67
C ASP A 244 14.95 -3.35 -1.93
N PHE A 245 14.46 -4.22 -2.83
CA PHE A 245 13.04 -4.34 -3.17
C PHE A 245 12.75 -5.72 -3.77
N PHE A 246 11.72 -6.41 -3.26
CA PHE A 246 11.23 -7.65 -3.84
C PHE A 246 10.14 -7.36 -4.88
N ARG A 247 10.31 -7.86 -6.09
CA ARG A 247 9.31 -7.75 -7.16
C ARG A 247 8.20 -8.78 -7.00
N ASP A 248 8.57 -10.02 -6.68
CA ASP A 248 7.63 -11.12 -6.43
C ASP A 248 7.31 -11.22 -4.92
N MET A 249 6.41 -10.33 -4.48
CA MET A 249 5.93 -10.35 -3.09
C MET A 249 5.08 -11.58 -2.76
N ALA A 250 4.41 -12.17 -3.76
CA ALA A 250 3.61 -13.37 -3.56
C ALA A 250 4.47 -14.54 -3.04
N SER A 251 5.60 -14.81 -3.70
CA SER A 251 6.57 -15.83 -3.26
C SER A 251 7.19 -15.51 -1.91
N VAL A 252 7.46 -14.24 -1.61
CA VAL A 252 7.99 -13.81 -0.32
C VAL A 252 6.97 -14.05 0.80
N TYR A 253 5.71 -13.67 0.61
CA TYR A 253 4.65 -13.89 1.60
C TYR A 253 4.36 -15.38 1.86
N LEU A 254 4.48 -16.25 0.85
CA LEU A 254 4.29 -17.70 1.02
C LEU A 254 5.31 -18.33 1.96
N GLN A 255 6.50 -17.75 2.08
CA GLN A 255 7.59 -18.26 2.90
C GLN A 255 7.56 -17.73 4.34
N ALA A 256 6.83 -16.62 4.59
CA ALA A 256 6.83 -15.93 5.86
C ALA A 256 5.93 -16.60 6.90
N ASP A 257 6.38 -16.64 8.16
CA ASP A 257 5.60 -17.09 9.30
C ASP A 257 5.16 -15.92 10.18
N LEU A 258 6.04 -14.93 10.39
CA LEU A 258 5.76 -13.68 11.09
C LEU A 258 6.35 -12.51 10.27
N VAL A 259 5.67 -11.38 10.30
CA VAL A 259 6.11 -10.16 9.60
C VAL A 259 6.45 -9.05 10.61
N VAL A 260 7.53 -8.32 10.39
CA VAL A 260 7.79 -7.02 11.03
C VAL A 260 7.69 -5.95 9.95
N SER A 261 6.81 -4.96 10.12
CA SER A 261 6.67 -3.91 9.10
C SER A 261 6.17 -2.58 9.62
N ARG A 262 6.28 -1.54 8.78
CA ARG A 262 5.51 -0.31 8.92
C ARG A 262 4.02 -0.58 8.65
N ALA A 263 3.13 0.23 9.24
CA ALA A 263 1.69 0.08 9.09
C ALA A 263 1.12 0.80 7.84
N GLY A 264 1.69 0.52 6.68
CA GLY A 264 1.19 1.00 5.39
C GLY A 264 -0.09 0.26 4.98
N ALA A 265 -1.15 0.98 4.63
CA ALA A 265 -2.46 0.40 4.35
C ALA A 265 -2.47 -0.70 3.28
N THR A 266 -1.67 -0.54 2.22
CA THR A 266 -1.57 -1.54 1.14
C THR A 266 -0.87 -2.81 1.62
N THR A 267 0.24 -2.68 2.35
CA THR A 267 0.93 -3.82 2.96
C THR A 267 0.01 -4.56 3.93
N LEU A 268 -0.71 -3.84 4.79
CA LEU A 268 -1.66 -4.44 5.74
C LEU A 268 -2.78 -5.21 5.04
N ALA A 269 -3.31 -4.70 3.94
CA ALA A 269 -4.32 -5.40 3.16
C ALA A 269 -3.78 -6.68 2.51
N GLU A 270 -2.55 -6.65 1.99
CA GLU A 270 -1.87 -7.83 1.44
C GLU A 270 -1.61 -8.88 2.53
N LEU A 271 -1.10 -8.46 3.70
CA LEU A 271 -0.87 -9.35 4.85
C LEU A 271 -2.17 -9.96 5.37
N ALA A 272 -3.27 -9.20 5.39
CA ALA A 272 -4.58 -9.69 5.79
C ALA A 272 -5.09 -10.78 4.86
N VAL A 273 -5.02 -10.56 3.54
CA VAL A 273 -5.40 -11.57 2.53
C VAL A 273 -4.55 -12.82 2.68
N MET A 274 -3.25 -12.68 2.88
CA MET A 274 -2.34 -13.81 3.11
C MET A 274 -2.56 -14.50 4.46
N GLY A 275 -3.25 -13.86 5.42
CA GLY A 275 -3.38 -14.35 6.79
C GLY A 275 -2.03 -14.40 7.51
N LEU A 276 -1.20 -13.38 7.33
CA LEU A 276 0.12 -13.26 7.93
C LEU A 276 0.05 -12.45 9.23
N PRO A 277 0.44 -13.03 10.38
CA PRO A 277 0.60 -12.30 11.63
C PRO A 277 1.68 -11.21 11.49
N VAL A 278 1.49 -10.07 12.15
CA VAL A 278 2.42 -8.96 11.98
C VAL A 278 2.70 -8.20 13.28
N LEU A 279 3.97 -7.87 13.50
CA LEU A 279 4.45 -6.87 14.43
C LEU A 279 4.56 -5.54 13.68
N LEU A 280 3.76 -4.58 14.06
CA LEU A 280 3.67 -3.28 13.42
C LEU A 280 4.45 -2.23 14.19
N ILE A 281 5.37 -1.57 13.51
CA ILE A 281 6.12 -0.43 14.02
C ILE A 281 5.73 0.79 13.15
N PRO A 282 4.66 1.53 13.48
CA PRO A 282 4.21 2.67 12.69
C PRO A 282 5.30 3.74 12.56
N TYR A 283 5.35 4.42 11.42
CA TYR A 283 6.25 5.54 11.23
C TYR A 283 5.75 6.74 12.07
N PRO A 284 6.53 7.25 13.05
CA PRO A 284 6.05 8.24 14.00
C PRO A 284 5.75 9.61 13.36
N HIS A 285 6.39 9.93 12.22
CA HIS A 285 6.16 11.17 11.49
C HIS A 285 5.18 10.98 10.31
N ALA A 286 4.39 9.91 10.34
CA ALA A 286 3.35 9.70 9.32
C ALA A 286 2.33 10.84 9.37
N ALA A 287 1.96 11.33 8.19
CA ALA A 287 1.02 12.43 8.06
C ALA A 287 -0.31 12.15 8.81
N ASP A 288 -0.70 13.04 9.71
CA ASP A 288 -1.92 12.91 10.52
C ASP A 288 -2.00 11.57 11.29
N ASN A 289 -0.83 11.00 11.62
CA ASN A 289 -0.65 9.73 12.34
C ASN A 289 -1.40 8.53 11.70
N HIS A 290 -1.56 8.55 10.36
CA HIS A 290 -2.36 7.54 9.66
C HIS A 290 -1.83 6.12 9.84
N GLN A 291 -0.50 5.91 9.96
CA GLN A 291 0.04 4.57 10.14
C GLN A 291 -0.33 3.95 11.49
N GLU A 292 -0.28 4.71 12.57
CA GLU A 292 -0.72 4.21 13.86
C GLU A 292 -2.20 3.82 13.83
N ARG A 293 -3.06 4.66 13.23
CA ARG A 293 -4.50 4.36 13.12
C ARG A 293 -4.77 3.16 12.21
N ASN A 294 -4.04 3.01 11.10
CA ASN A 294 -4.13 1.81 10.29
C ASN A 294 -3.75 0.56 11.09
N GLY A 295 -2.60 0.62 11.79
CA GLY A 295 -2.11 -0.51 12.59
C GLY A 295 -3.04 -0.87 13.73
N ARG A 296 -3.63 0.13 14.41
CA ARG A 296 -4.59 -0.05 15.51
C ARG A 296 -5.81 -0.88 15.07
N TRP A 297 -6.35 -0.62 13.88
CA TRP A 297 -7.46 -1.40 13.33
C TRP A 297 -7.15 -2.90 13.26
N TYR A 298 -5.96 -3.27 12.81
CA TYR A 298 -5.55 -4.68 12.72
C TYR A 298 -5.15 -5.26 14.06
N ALA A 299 -4.61 -4.46 14.97
CA ALA A 299 -4.29 -4.88 16.34
C ALA A 299 -5.56 -5.13 17.17
N GLU A 300 -6.54 -4.23 17.12
CA GLU A 300 -7.86 -4.42 17.76
C GLU A 300 -8.59 -5.64 17.21
N GLY A 301 -8.41 -5.95 15.92
CA GLY A 301 -8.91 -7.17 15.29
C GLY A 301 -8.14 -8.45 15.67
N GLY A 302 -7.06 -8.35 16.45
CA GLY A 302 -6.27 -9.49 16.94
C GLY A 302 -5.33 -10.13 15.92
N GLY A 303 -5.13 -9.47 14.75
CA GLY A 303 -4.23 -9.96 13.69
C GLY A 303 -2.82 -9.37 13.76
N ALA A 304 -2.62 -8.33 14.56
CA ALA A 304 -1.35 -7.61 14.67
C ALA A 304 -1.02 -7.25 16.11
N VAL A 305 0.27 -7.06 16.40
CA VAL A 305 0.76 -6.38 17.60
C VAL A 305 1.31 -5.03 17.19
N LEU A 306 0.87 -3.97 17.86
CA LEU A 306 1.26 -2.59 17.57
C LEU A 306 2.32 -2.12 18.57
N LEU A 307 3.52 -1.81 18.08
CA LEU A 307 4.67 -1.41 18.87
C LEU A 307 5.03 0.05 18.57
N GLN A 308 5.22 0.86 19.60
CA GLN A 308 5.65 2.25 19.45
C GLN A 308 7.17 2.32 19.25
N GLU A 309 7.63 2.89 18.13
CA GLU A 309 9.06 2.98 17.78
C GLU A 309 9.91 3.60 18.90
N SER A 310 9.40 4.62 19.60
CA SER A 310 10.09 5.33 20.67
C SER A 310 10.35 4.49 21.94
N LEU A 311 9.63 3.38 22.10
CA LEU A 311 9.78 2.47 23.25
C LEU A 311 10.61 1.24 22.93
N LEU A 312 11.04 1.07 21.66
CA LEU A 312 11.74 -0.10 21.19
C LEU A 312 13.28 0.06 21.27
N ASN A 313 13.90 -1.02 21.65
CA ASN A 313 15.31 -1.33 21.41
C ASN A 313 15.43 -2.77 20.89
N GLY A 314 16.65 -3.20 20.54
CA GLY A 314 16.89 -4.53 20.00
C GLY A 314 16.42 -5.66 20.93
N ASN A 315 16.60 -5.52 22.24
CA ASN A 315 16.21 -6.57 23.22
C ASN A 315 14.70 -6.70 23.32
N ILE A 316 13.97 -5.58 23.49
CA ILE A 316 12.50 -5.59 23.55
C ILE A 316 11.91 -6.17 22.27
N LEU A 317 12.44 -5.77 21.11
CA LEU A 317 11.94 -6.32 19.85
C LEU A 317 12.29 -7.81 19.68
N ALA A 318 13.44 -8.26 20.19
CA ALA A 318 13.80 -9.68 20.21
C ALA A 318 12.82 -10.51 21.05
N GLU A 319 12.45 -10.04 22.23
CA GLU A 319 11.46 -10.69 23.11
C GLU A 319 10.11 -10.79 22.44
N GLU A 320 9.61 -9.72 21.82
CA GLU A 320 8.32 -9.70 21.11
C GLU A 320 8.33 -10.66 19.90
N ILE A 321 9.40 -10.64 19.10
CA ILE A 321 9.56 -11.55 17.96
C ILE A 321 9.62 -13.00 18.47
N THR A 322 10.43 -13.31 19.48
CA THR A 322 10.62 -14.66 20.02
C THR A 322 9.32 -15.23 20.56
N THR A 323 8.59 -14.43 21.34
CA THR A 323 7.30 -14.83 21.93
C THR A 323 6.27 -15.26 20.88
N LEU A 324 6.26 -14.60 19.72
CA LEU A 324 5.34 -14.93 18.64
C LEU A 324 5.91 -15.98 17.69
N LEU A 325 7.14 -15.81 17.21
CA LEU A 325 7.72 -16.58 16.12
C LEU A 325 7.86 -18.09 16.45
N TYR A 326 8.08 -18.42 17.71
CA TYR A 326 8.20 -19.80 18.20
C TYR A 326 6.90 -20.35 18.81
N ASN A 327 5.79 -19.62 18.72
CA ASN A 327 4.48 -20.06 19.19
C ASN A 327 3.52 -20.25 17.99
N ASP A 328 3.55 -21.46 17.40
CA ASP A 328 2.75 -21.80 16.22
C ASP A 328 1.24 -21.59 16.45
N GLN A 329 0.74 -21.87 17.67
CA GLN A 329 -0.67 -21.66 18.00
C GLN A 329 -1.05 -20.17 17.94
N ASN A 330 -0.23 -19.28 18.52
CA ASN A 330 -0.45 -17.83 18.45
C ASN A 330 -0.39 -17.34 17.02
N LEU A 331 0.60 -17.78 16.24
CA LEU A 331 0.71 -17.40 14.82
C LEU A 331 -0.53 -17.82 14.02
N GLN A 332 -1.06 -19.04 14.27
CA GLN A 332 -2.29 -19.52 13.61
C GLN A 332 -3.51 -18.69 14.01
N VAL A 333 -3.68 -18.36 15.28
CA VAL A 333 -4.78 -17.53 15.77
C VAL A 333 -4.70 -16.13 15.16
N MET A 334 -3.55 -15.47 15.24
CA MET A 334 -3.34 -14.15 14.65
C MET A 334 -3.55 -14.17 13.14
N GLY A 335 -3.03 -15.17 12.43
CA GLY A 335 -3.21 -15.32 10.99
C GLY A 335 -4.68 -15.52 10.61
N SER A 336 -5.44 -16.28 11.39
CA SER A 336 -6.88 -16.43 11.20
C SER A 336 -7.61 -15.09 11.41
N ARG A 337 -7.24 -14.33 12.45
CA ARG A 337 -7.78 -13.00 12.70
C ARG A 337 -7.44 -12.01 11.57
N MET A 338 -6.22 -12.06 11.02
CA MET A 338 -5.87 -11.26 9.83
C MET A 338 -6.82 -11.56 8.66
N ARG A 339 -7.12 -12.83 8.39
CA ARG A 339 -8.06 -13.22 7.32
C ARG A 339 -9.48 -12.71 7.54
N THR A 340 -9.97 -12.63 8.76
CA THR A 340 -11.31 -12.05 9.04
C THR A 340 -11.38 -10.54 8.74
N LEU A 341 -10.24 -9.85 8.77
CA LEU A 341 -10.13 -8.43 8.45
C LEU A 341 -9.89 -8.18 6.95
N ALA A 342 -9.57 -9.22 6.18
CA ALA A 342 -9.30 -9.13 4.76
C ALA A 342 -10.56 -8.81 3.94
N ARG A 343 -10.37 -8.14 2.81
CA ARG A 343 -11.41 -7.87 1.81
C ARG A 343 -10.87 -8.23 0.42
N PRO A 344 -10.74 -9.53 0.12
CA PRO A 344 -10.16 -9.98 -1.16
C PRO A 344 -10.95 -9.51 -2.37
N GLU A 345 -12.26 -9.31 -2.22
CA GLU A 345 -13.17 -8.82 -3.25
C GLU A 345 -13.13 -7.29 -3.50
N ALA A 346 -12.20 -6.56 -2.86
CA ALA A 346 -12.12 -5.10 -2.95
C ALA A 346 -12.05 -4.58 -4.40
N THR A 347 -11.23 -5.25 -5.23
CA THR A 347 -11.07 -4.90 -6.65
C THR A 347 -12.39 -5.04 -7.40
N GLU A 348 -13.07 -6.17 -7.26
CA GLU A 348 -14.34 -6.46 -7.93
C GLU A 348 -15.44 -5.48 -7.51
N ARG A 349 -15.56 -5.22 -6.21
CA ARG A 349 -16.55 -4.24 -5.69
C ARG A 349 -16.32 -2.85 -6.26
N ILE A 350 -15.07 -2.40 -6.41
CA ILE A 350 -14.76 -1.11 -7.02
C ILE A 350 -15.12 -1.10 -8.49
N ILE A 351 -14.80 -2.18 -9.22
CA ILE A 351 -15.13 -2.31 -10.64
C ILE A 351 -16.65 -2.26 -10.85
N ASP A 352 -17.43 -3.01 -10.07
CA ASP A 352 -18.90 -3.02 -10.16
C ASP A 352 -19.46 -1.59 -9.98
N GLN A 353 -19.02 -0.88 -8.97
CA GLN A 353 -19.45 0.48 -8.70
C GLN A 353 -19.01 1.48 -9.78
N CYS A 354 -17.85 1.28 -10.39
CA CYS A 354 -17.38 2.09 -11.53
C CYS A 354 -18.23 1.86 -12.77
N LEU A 355 -18.59 0.61 -13.06
CA LEU A 355 -19.43 0.25 -14.21
C LEU A 355 -20.86 0.75 -14.05
N GLU A 356 -21.44 0.65 -12.84
CA GLU A 356 -22.75 1.21 -12.52
C GLU A 356 -22.80 2.72 -12.83
N LEU A 357 -21.78 3.49 -12.41
CA LEU A 357 -21.70 4.93 -12.67
C LEU A 357 -21.64 5.27 -14.16
N VAL A 358 -20.91 4.49 -14.96
CA VAL A 358 -20.79 4.74 -16.40
C VAL A 358 -22.12 4.41 -17.11
N GLN A 359 -22.81 3.35 -16.70
CA GLN A 359 -24.09 2.94 -17.29
C GLN A 359 -25.22 3.93 -16.98
N THR A 360 -25.27 4.46 -15.77
CA THR A 360 -26.31 5.42 -15.36
C THR A 360 -26.21 6.76 -16.10
N ARG A 361 -25.05 7.10 -16.65
CA ARG A 361 -24.85 8.31 -17.48
C ARG A 361 -25.26 8.12 -18.95
N GLY A 362 -25.28 6.90 -19.44
CA GLY A 362 -25.67 6.59 -20.82
C GLY A 362 -27.17 6.55 -21.07
N ARG A 363 -27.95 6.67 -19.98
CA ARG A 363 -29.40 6.81 -20.02
C ARG A 363 -29.78 8.29 -19.79
#